data_92653025a0ee42295c6a26c33e0f13aa
#
_entry.id   92653025a0ee42295c6a26c33e0f13aa
#
_cell.length_a   1.000
_cell.length_b   1.000
_cell.length_c   1.000
_cell.angle_alpha   90.00
_cell.angle_beta   90.00
_cell.angle_gamma   90.00
#
_symmetry.space_group_name_H-M   'P 1'
#
loop_
_entity.id
_entity.type
_entity.pdbx_description
1 polymer ?
#
loop_
_entity_poly.entity_id
_entity_poly.type
_entity_poly.pdbx_seq_one_letter_code
_entity_poly.pdbx_strand_id
1 'polypeptide(L)'
;MRLVCLDLEGVLIPEIWIAFSEAAGIPELRRTTRDEPDYDKLMRFRLDLLGKHRLALPDIQGVIGTMEPLEGAVEFVRALRERTQLIILSDTFEQFAKPLMAKLGYPTLFCNTLVTEPDGRISGYRLRQQDGKRRAVAAFKSVNMEVFAAGDSFNDLAMIREANGGCLFRAPEAIQKACGDIPCVFNFEELLGRIDAFLVRPV
;
A
#
# COMPACT_ATOMS: atom_id res chain seq x y z
N MET A 1 -8.67 15.83 -16.21
CA MET A 1 -8.84 14.36 -16.08
C MET A 1 -8.62 14.00 -14.60
N ARG A 2 -9.44 13.09 -14.04
CA ARG A 2 -9.34 12.67 -12.62
C ARG A 2 -8.85 11.25 -12.51
N LEU A 3 -8.11 10.94 -11.46
CA LEU A 3 -7.63 9.60 -11.13
C LEU A 3 -7.63 9.37 -9.61
N VAL A 4 -7.58 8.11 -9.22
CA VAL A 4 -7.54 7.69 -7.81
C VAL A 4 -6.22 6.99 -7.54
N CYS A 5 -5.54 7.40 -6.46
CA CYS A 5 -4.37 6.76 -5.90
C CYS A 5 -4.73 6.11 -4.56
N LEU A 6 -4.46 4.82 -4.41
CA LEU A 6 -4.71 4.08 -3.17
C LEU A 6 -3.43 3.45 -2.67
N ASP A 7 -3.29 3.34 -1.35
CA ASP A 7 -2.35 2.38 -0.78
C ASP A 7 -2.84 0.95 -1.03
N LEU A 8 -1.96 -0.02 -0.84
CA LEU A 8 -2.22 -1.43 -1.05
C LEU A 8 -2.51 -2.16 0.26
N GLU A 9 -1.50 -2.22 1.15
CA GLU A 9 -1.58 -2.93 2.42
C GLU A 9 -2.45 -2.13 3.42
N GLY A 10 -3.34 -2.81 4.16
CA GLY A 10 -4.32 -2.14 5.03
C GLY A 10 -5.52 -1.54 4.29
N VAL A 11 -5.45 -1.35 2.97
CA VAL A 11 -6.55 -0.81 2.15
C VAL A 11 -7.18 -1.90 1.28
N LEU A 12 -6.42 -2.61 0.48
CA LEU A 12 -6.91 -3.64 -0.44
C LEU A 12 -6.52 -5.06 -0.05
N ILE A 13 -5.41 -5.20 0.65
CA ILE A 13 -4.87 -6.49 1.11
C ILE A 13 -4.43 -6.37 2.58
N PRO A 14 -4.33 -7.51 3.31
CA PRO A 14 -3.71 -7.53 4.63
C PRO A 14 -2.22 -7.15 4.56
N GLU A 15 -1.66 -6.75 5.71
CA GLU A 15 -0.23 -6.48 5.89
C GLU A 15 0.61 -7.73 5.64
N ILE A 16 1.45 -7.72 4.62
CA ILE A 16 2.23 -8.88 4.18
C ILE A 16 3.20 -9.36 5.27
N TRP A 17 3.92 -8.44 5.90
CA TRP A 17 4.88 -8.80 6.94
C TRP A 17 4.23 -9.36 8.19
N ILE A 18 3.02 -8.93 8.53
CA ILE A 18 2.24 -9.48 9.64
C ILE A 18 1.82 -10.91 9.31
N ALA A 19 1.23 -11.13 8.12
CA ALA A 19 0.83 -12.47 7.69
C ALA A 19 2.03 -13.43 7.61
N PHE A 20 3.18 -12.97 7.11
CA PHE A 20 4.39 -13.77 7.06
C PHE A 20 4.96 -14.08 8.46
N SER A 21 4.95 -13.12 9.37
CA SER A 21 5.35 -13.32 10.76
C SER A 21 4.55 -14.43 11.44
N GLU A 22 3.24 -14.43 11.22
CA GLU A 22 2.34 -15.45 11.79
C GLU A 22 2.60 -16.84 11.20
N ALA A 23 2.70 -16.91 9.88
CA ALA A 23 2.96 -18.18 9.18
C ALA A 23 4.34 -18.77 9.47
N ALA A 24 5.37 -17.93 9.63
CA ALA A 24 6.73 -18.35 9.93
C ALA A 24 6.98 -18.59 11.43
N GLY A 25 6.05 -18.16 12.30
CA GLY A 25 6.22 -18.25 13.76
C GLY A 25 7.35 -17.35 14.29
N ILE A 26 7.60 -16.20 13.64
CA ILE A 26 8.64 -15.23 14.00
C ILE A 26 7.97 -13.90 14.38
N PRO A 27 7.56 -13.71 15.64
CA PRO A 27 6.81 -12.54 16.08
C PRO A 27 7.50 -11.19 15.81
N GLU A 28 8.83 -11.17 15.79
CA GLU A 28 9.63 -9.98 15.56
C GLU A 28 9.42 -9.38 14.16
N LEU A 29 9.02 -10.19 13.17
CA LEU A 29 8.70 -9.71 11.81
C LEU A 29 7.40 -8.90 11.73
N ARG A 30 6.56 -8.90 12.79
CA ARG A 30 5.34 -8.07 12.86
C ARG A 30 5.61 -6.57 12.91
N ARG A 31 6.85 -6.16 13.22
CA ARG A 31 7.20 -4.73 13.25
C ARG A 31 6.84 -4.05 11.93
N THR A 32 6.18 -2.89 12.05
CA THR A 32 5.78 -2.03 10.95
C THR A 32 6.44 -0.65 11.08
N THR A 33 6.17 0.24 10.15
CA THR A 33 6.60 1.65 10.24
C THR A 33 5.98 2.40 11.41
N ARG A 34 4.99 1.83 12.10
CA ARG A 34 4.41 2.35 13.34
C ARG A 34 5.34 2.11 14.54
N ASP A 35 6.12 1.01 14.50
CA ASP A 35 7.04 0.62 15.56
C ASP A 35 8.45 1.16 15.32
N GLU A 36 8.89 1.23 14.06
CA GLU A 36 10.16 1.80 13.62
C GLU A 36 9.92 2.70 12.40
N PRO A 37 9.83 4.03 12.62
CA PRO A 37 9.57 4.98 11.53
C PRO A 37 10.70 5.09 10.49
N ASP A 38 11.93 4.71 10.85
CA ASP A 38 13.06 4.65 9.94
C ASP A 38 12.95 3.39 9.08
N TYR A 39 12.50 3.57 7.84
CA TYR A 39 12.28 2.46 6.91
C TYR A 39 13.54 1.64 6.64
N ASP A 40 14.71 2.27 6.56
CA ASP A 40 15.98 1.57 6.33
C ASP A 40 16.37 0.70 7.52
N LYS A 41 16.13 1.18 8.75
CA LYS A 41 16.36 0.38 9.96
C LYS A 41 15.39 -0.80 10.03
N LEU A 42 14.11 -0.56 9.74
CA LEU A 42 13.09 -1.59 9.70
C LEU A 42 13.44 -2.68 8.69
N MET A 43 13.84 -2.31 7.48
CA MET A 43 14.19 -3.27 6.45
C MET A 43 15.47 -4.04 6.76
N ARG A 44 16.51 -3.38 7.28
CA ARG A 44 17.72 -4.08 7.75
C ARG A 44 17.40 -5.11 8.82
N PHE A 45 16.59 -4.74 9.81
CA PHE A 45 16.13 -5.64 10.86
C PHE A 45 15.41 -6.87 10.28
N ARG A 46 14.50 -6.67 9.33
CA ARG A 46 13.79 -7.75 8.64
C ARG A 46 14.73 -8.67 7.87
N LEU A 47 15.67 -8.11 7.10
CA LEU A 47 16.66 -8.87 6.33
C LEU A 47 17.58 -9.70 7.24
N ASP A 48 18.00 -9.14 8.38
CA ASP A 48 18.78 -9.86 9.39
C ASP A 48 18.02 -11.06 9.98
N LEU A 49 16.72 -10.89 10.26
CA LEU A 49 15.85 -11.98 10.73
C LEU A 49 15.70 -13.08 9.67
N LEU A 50 15.43 -12.69 8.42
CA LEU A 50 15.35 -13.66 7.32
C LEU A 50 16.64 -14.47 7.21
N GLY A 51 17.80 -13.80 7.27
CA GLY A 51 19.10 -14.46 7.23
C GLY A 51 19.32 -15.43 8.41
N LYS A 52 18.99 -15.02 9.64
CA LYS A 52 19.08 -15.88 10.84
C LYS A 52 18.23 -17.14 10.74
N HIS A 53 17.04 -17.01 10.18
CA HIS A 53 16.09 -18.12 10.03
C HIS A 53 16.26 -18.86 8.69
N ARG A 54 17.22 -18.48 7.85
CA ARG A 54 17.48 -19.05 6.51
C ARG A 54 16.26 -19.02 5.60
N LEU A 55 15.46 -17.95 5.71
CA LEU A 55 14.28 -17.72 4.89
C LEU A 55 14.65 -16.92 3.63
N ALA A 56 14.07 -17.31 2.52
CA ALA A 56 14.30 -16.71 1.21
C ALA A 56 12.99 -16.17 0.60
N LEU A 57 13.08 -15.50 -0.53
CA LEU A 57 11.92 -14.96 -1.23
C LEU A 57 10.83 -16.01 -1.52
N PRO A 58 11.15 -17.26 -1.94
CA PRO A 58 10.13 -18.27 -2.16
C PRO A 58 9.29 -18.61 -0.91
N ASP A 59 9.91 -18.57 0.29
CA ASP A 59 9.18 -18.85 1.54
C ASP A 59 8.11 -17.77 1.80
N ILE A 60 8.48 -16.49 1.59
CA ILE A 60 7.55 -15.37 1.74
C ILE A 60 6.47 -15.42 0.65
N GLN A 61 6.86 -15.70 -0.60
CA GLN A 61 5.89 -15.83 -1.71
C GLN A 61 4.93 -17.00 -1.51
N GLY A 62 5.37 -18.08 -0.87
CA GLY A 62 4.50 -19.19 -0.48
C GLY A 62 3.35 -18.73 0.43
N VAL A 63 3.67 -17.93 1.45
CA VAL A 63 2.65 -17.34 2.34
C VAL A 63 1.77 -16.35 1.59
N ILE A 64 2.35 -15.43 0.82
CA ILE A 64 1.59 -14.42 0.05
C ILE A 64 0.62 -15.10 -0.93
N GLY A 65 1.00 -16.23 -1.54
CA GLY A 65 0.15 -17.00 -2.42
C GLY A 65 -1.16 -17.47 -1.77
N THR A 66 -1.16 -17.68 -0.45
CA THR A 66 -2.35 -18.06 0.33
C THR A 66 -3.19 -16.87 0.81
N MET A 67 -2.64 -15.65 0.75
CA MET A 67 -3.37 -14.45 1.18
C MET A 67 -4.48 -14.10 0.21
N GLU A 68 -5.58 -13.61 0.75
CA GLU A 68 -6.70 -13.07 -0.04
C GLU A 68 -6.78 -11.54 0.14
N PRO A 69 -7.27 -10.82 -0.89
CA PRO A 69 -7.67 -9.43 -0.73
C PRO A 69 -8.65 -9.26 0.43
N LEU A 70 -8.70 -8.07 1.02
CA LEU A 70 -9.70 -7.75 2.05
C LEU A 70 -11.11 -7.95 1.49
N GLU A 71 -12.03 -8.34 2.38
CA GLU A 71 -13.43 -8.54 2.00
C GLU A 71 -14.01 -7.31 1.29
N GLY A 72 -14.57 -7.52 0.09
CA GLY A 72 -15.11 -6.49 -0.79
C GLY A 72 -14.08 -5.72 -1.62
N ALA A 73 -12.77 -5.95 -1.44
CA ALA A 73 -11.73 -5.20 -2.17
C ALA A 73 -11.74 -5.47 -3.68
N VAL A 74 -12.01 -6.70 -4.10
CA VAL A 74 -12.05 -7.08 -5.53
C VAL A 74 -13.21 -6.37 -6.23
N GLU A 75 -14.40 -6.42 -5.62
CA GLU A 75 -15.60 -5.75 -6.11
C GLU A 75 -15.43 -4.24 -6.16
N PHE A 76 -14.82 -3.67 -5.12
CA PHE A 76 -14.50 -2.24 -5.05
C PHE A 76 -13.54 -1.83 -6.17
N VAL A 77 -12.44 -2.56 -6.36
CA VAL A 77 -11.46 -2.26 -7.45
C VAL A 77 -12.14 -2.34 -8.82
N ARG A 78 -12.99 -3.34 -9.05
CA ARG A 78 -13.76 -3.45 -10.30
C ARG A 78 -14.67 -2.25 -10.50
N ALA A 79 -15.50 -1.92 -9.50
CA ALA A 79 -16.42 -0.80 -9.55
C ALA A 79 -15.70 0.54 -9.74
N LEU A 80 -14.55 0.73 -9.12
CA LEU A 80 -13.73 1.94 -9.25
C LEU A 80 -13.16 2.10 -10.67
N ARG A 81 -12.66 1.00 -11.25
CA ARG A 81 -12.10 1.01 -12.61
C ARG A 81 -13.13 1.27 -13.72
N GLU A 82 -14.42 1.03 -13.45
CA GLU A 82 -15.51 1.44 -14.34
C GLU A 82 -15.76 2.96 -14.32
N ARG A 83 -15.29 3.66 -13.29
CA ARG A 83 -15.51 5.11 -13.07
C ARG A 83 -14.32 5.97 -13.45
N THR A 84 -13.11 5.48 -13.15
CA THR A 84 -11.89 6.28 -13.32
C THR A 84 -10.65 5.39 -13.37
N GLN A 85 -9.49 6.01 -13.58
CA GLN A 85 -8.20 5.32 -13.51
C GLN A 85 -7.79 5.10 -12.05
N LEU A 86 -7.36 3.88 -11.74
CA LEU A 86 -6.81 3.49 -10.44
C LEU A 86 -5.31 3.26 -10.56
N ILE A 87 -4.55 3.89 -9.66
CA ILE A 87 -3.12 3.63 -9.46
C ILE A 87 -2.91 3.27 -8.00
N ILE A 88 -2.25 2.16 -7.75
CA ILE A 88 -1.82 1.76 -6.40
C ILE A 88 -0.42 2.31 -6.17
N LEU A 89 -0.25 3.02 -5.05
CA LEU A 89 1.02 3.58 -4.59
C LEU A 89 1.39 2.90 -3.27
N SER A 90 2.39 2.02 -3.28
CA SER A 90 2.72 1.19 -2.12
C SER A 90 4.21 1.19 -1.82
N ASP A 91 4.55 1.05 -0.54
CA ASP A 91 5.93 0.85 -0.09
C ASP A 91 6.35 -0.64 -0.09
N THR A 92 5.46 -1.52 -0.54
CA THR A 92 5.73 -2.94 -0.76
C THR A 92 6.71 -3.18 -1.91
N PHE A 93 6.96 -4.44 -2.26
CA PHE A 93 7.86 -4.87 -3.31
C PHE A 93 7.11 -5.60 -4.42
N GLU A 94 7.54 -5.41 -5.68
CA GLU A 94 6.92 -6.05 -6.84
C GLU A 94 6.87 -7.59 -6.71
N GLN A 95 7.91 -8.19 -6.12
CA GLN A 95 8.00 -9.63 -5.92
C GLN A 95 6.96 -10.15 -4.89
N PHE A 96 6.55 -9.30 -3.94
CA PHE A 96 5.50 -9.61 -2.98
C PHE A 96 4.11 -9.35 -3.56
N ALA A 97 3.95 -8.23 -4.24
CA ALA A 97 2.64 -7.81 -4.74
C ALA A 97 2.12 -8.68 -5.88
N LYS A 98 3.00 -9.25 -6.72
CA LYS A 98 2.64 -9.95 -7.96
C LYS A 98 1.51 -10.99 -7.83
N PRO A 99 1.50 -11.92 -6.85
CA PRO A 99 0.39 -12.86 -6.69
C PRO A 99 -0.96 -12.19 -6.37
N LEU A 100 -0.93 -11.13 -5.58
CA LEU A 100 -2.12 -10.40 -5.12
C LEU A 100 -2.66 -9.48 -6.21
N MET A 101 -1.79 -8.93 -7.07
CA MET A 101 -2.23 -8.14 -8.22
C MET A 101 -3.09 -8.95 -9.19
N ALA A 102 -2.81 -10.24 -9.36
CA ALA A 102 -3.66 -11.12 -10.17
C ALA A 102 -5.08 -11.21 -9.60
N LYS A 103 -5.22 -11.34 -8.27
CA LYS A 103 -6.52 -11.39 -7.57
C LYS A 103 -7.30 -10.08 -7.66
N LEU A 104 -6.60 -8.95 -7.77
CA LEU A 104 -7.18 -7.60 -7.94
C LEU A 104 -7.41 -7.19 -9.41
N GLY A 105 -7.14 -8.07 -10.38
CA GLY A 105 -7.33 -7.80 -11.80
C GLY A 105 -6.26 -6.89 -12.40
N TYR A 106 -5.04 -6.94 -11.89
CA TYR A 106 -3.86 -6.20 -12.37
C TYR A 106 -4.06 -4.67 -12.46
N PRO A 107 -4.44 -3.97 -11.38
CA PRO A 107 -4.38 -2.52 -11.36
C PRO A 107 -2.93 -2.04 -11.49
N THR A 108 -2.74 -0.81 -12.00
CA THR A 108 -1.41 -0.22 -12.08
C THR A 108 -0.81 -0.07 -10.69
N LEU A 109 0.40 -0.60 -10.48
CA LEU A 109 1.10 -0.58 -9.21
C LEU A 109 2.44 0.15 -9.33
N PHE A 110 2.67 1.11 -8.44
CA PHE A 110 3.96 1.75 -8.20
C PHE A 110 4.47 1.30 -6.82
N CYS A 111 5.53 0.51 -6.82
CA CYS A 111 6.13 -0.04 -5.59
C CYS A 111 7.66 -0.11 -5.72
N ASN A 112 8.30 -0.75 -4.76
CA ASN A 112 9.75 -0.93 -4.69
C ASN A 112 10.16 -2.29 -5.25
N THR A 113 11.46 -2.57 -5.28
CA THR A 113 12.02 -3.83 -5.81
C THR A 113 12.98 -4.44 -4.81
N LEU A 114 12.85 -5.74 -4.54
CA LEU A 114 13.85 -6.49 -3.76
C LEU A 114 15.06 -6.83 -4.62
N VAL A 115 16.24 -6.85 -4.00
CA VAL A 115 17.46 -7.40 -4.57
C VAL A 115 17.61 -8.82 -4.04
N THR A 116 17.64 -9.79 -4.96
CA THR A 116 17.72 -11.21 -4.61
C THR A 116 18.96 -11.86 -5.24
N GLU A 117 19.54 -12.78 -4.52
CA GLU A 117 20.63 -13.64 -4.99
C GLU A 117 20.08 -14.82 -5.82
N PRO A 118 20.92 -15.55 -6.56
CA PRO A 118 20.49 -16.69 -7.37
C PRO A 118 19.82 -17.82 -6.56
N ASP A 119 20.15 -17.93 -5.27
CA ASP A 119 19.54 -18.89 -4.33
C ASP A 119 18.19 -18.44 -3.76
N GLY A 120 17.72 -17.25 -4.16
CA GLY A 120 16.47 -16.66 -3.65
C GLY A 120 16.61 -15.87 -2.36
N ARG A 121 17.80 -15.81 -1.75
CA ARG A 121 18.05 -14.99 -0.57
C ARG A 121 17.87 -13.52 -0.91
N ILE A 122 17.18 -12.79 -0.04
CA ILE A 122 17.02 -11.34 -0.19
C ILE A 122 18.24 -10.64 0.39
N SER A 123 19.05 -10.00 -0.46
CA SER A 123 20.27 -9.29 -0.06
C SER A 123 20.08 -7.79 0.14
N GLY A 124 18.93 -7.25 -0.28
CA GLY A 124 18.65 -5.82 -0.16
C GLY A 124 17.36 -5.43 -0.85
N TYR A 125 17.20 -4.13 -1.02
CA TYR A 125 16.07 -3.57 -1.74
C TYR A 125 16.45 -2.25 -2.42
N ARG A 126 15.65 -1.84 -3.38
CA ARG A 126 15.75 -0.54 -4.06
C ARG A 126 14.41 0.17 -3.95
N LEU A 127 14.42 1.36 -3.35
CA LEU A 127 13.28 2.25 -3.42
C LEU A 127 13.13 2.75 -4.86
N ARG A 128 11.93 2.68 -5.41
CA ARG A 128 11.60 3.30 -6.70
C ARG A 128 11.92 4.80 -6.66
N GLN A 129 11.56 5.45 -5.53
CA GLN A 129 11.80 6.86 -5.29
C GLN A 129 11.64 7.18 -3.80
N GLN A 130 12.44 8.11 -3.28
CA GLN A 130 12.23 8.69 -1.95
C GLN A 130 10.89 9.43 -1.93
N ASP A 131 10.11 9.29 -0.83
CA ASP A 131 8.77 9.88 -0.69
C ASP A 131 7.87 9.54 -1.91
N GLY A 132 7.91 8.26 -2.30
CA GLY A 132 7.42 7.78 -3.58
C GLY A 132 5.93 8.00 -3.80
N LYS A 133 5.12 7.86 -2.74
CA LYS A 133 3.67 8.05 -2.79
C LYS A 133 3.32 9.53 -3.09
N ARG A 134 3.85 10.47 -2.31
CA ARG A 134 3.60 11.91 -2.51
C ARG A 134 4.11 12.40 -3.86
N ARG A 135 5.34 12.00 -4.23
CA ARG A 135 5.94 12.42 -5.51
C ARG A 135 5.20 11.88 -6.73
N ALA A 136 4.60 10.70 -6.63
CA ALA A 136 3.73 10.19 -7.70
C ALA A 136 2.50 11.07 -7.87
N VAL A 137 1.82 11.43 -6.77
CA VAL A 137 0.67 12.35 -6.82
C VAL A 137 1.08 13.70 -7.41
N ALA A 138 2.19 14.30 -6.96
CA ALA A 138 2.70 15.56 -7.49
C ALA A 138 3.00 15.48 -9.00
N ALA A 139 3.55 14.36 -9.47
CA ALA A 139 3.82 14.14 -10.89
C ALA A 139 2.53 14.07 -11.71
N PHE A 140 1.48 13.39 -11.24
CA PHE A 140 0.19 13.37 -11.92
C PHE A 140 -0.44 14.77 -11.98
N LYS A 141 -0.34 15.54 -10.89
CA LYS A 141 -0.81 16.93 -10.87
C LYS A 141 -0.04 17.82 -11.86
N SER A 142 1.27 17.59 -12.02
CA SER A 142 2.10 18.37 -12.96
C SER A 142 1.73 18.18 -14.44
N VAL A 143 1.00 17.10 -14.75
CA VAL A 143 0.42 16.86 -16.09
C VAL A 143 -1.10 17.12 -16.13
N ASN A 144 -1.58 18.04 -15.29
CA ASN A 144 -2.97 18.48 -15.21
C ASN A 144 -4.00 17.40 -14.87
N MET A 145 -3.61 16.42 -14.04
CA MET A 145 -4.56 15.48 -13.46
C MET A 145 -5.00 15.94 -12.07
N GLU A 146 -6.27 15.82 -11.76
CA GLU A 146 -6.79 15.92 -10.41
C GLU A 146 -6.76 14.54 -9.76
N VAL A 147 -6.18 14.46 -8.54
CA VAL A 147 -5.94 13.21 -7.84
C VAL A 147 -6.76 13.13 -6.57
N PHE A 148 -7.48 12.02 -6.38
CA PHE A 148 -7.99 11.60 -5.08
C PHE A 148 -7.05 10.55 -4.50
N ALA A 149 -6.69 10.66 -3.20
CA ALA A 149 -5.81 9.71 -2.55
C ALA A 149 -6.42 9.15 -1.26
N ALA A 150 -6.22 7.84 -1.01
CA ALA A 150 -6.60 7.22 0.25
C ALA A 150 -5.57 6.19 0.72
N GLY A 151 -5.43 6.10 2.04
CA GLY A 151 -4.54 5.16 2.72
C GLY A 151 -4.93 5.01 4.21
N ASP A 152 -4.26 4.14 4.96
CA ASP A 152 -4.65 3.77 6.32
C ASP A 152 -3.66 4.24 7.40
N SER A 153 -2.49 4.73 7.00
CA SER A 153 -1.36 4.91 7.91
C SER A 153 -0.62 6.25 7.75
N PHE A 154 0.31 6.54 8.65
CA PHE A 154 1.07 7.79 8.68
C PHE A 154 1.86 8.06 7.40
N ASN A 155 2.40 7.02 6.74
CA ASN A 155 3.13 7.17 5.49
C ASN A 155 2.26 7.58 4.29
N ASP A 156 0.91 7.49 4.42
CA ASP A 156 -0.03 7.93 3.39
C ASP A 156 -0.39 9.40 3.49
N LEU A 157 -0.19 10.01 4.66
CA LEU A 157 -0.61 11.39 4.90
C LEU A 157 0.00 12.39 3.91
N ALA A 158 1.26 12.21 3.56
CA ALA A 158 1.93 13.07 2.61
C ALA A 158 1.29 12.98 1.20
N MET A 159 0.92 11.77 0.77
CA MET A 159 0.19 11.52 -0.47
C MET A 159 -1.21 12.13 -0.44
N ILE A 160 -1.95 11.92 0.66
CA ILE A 160 -3.33 12.41 0.81
C ILE A 160 -3.35 13.95 0.82
N ARG A 161 -2.43 14.60 1.51
CA ARG A 161 -2.31 16.06 1.55
C ARG A 161 -1.84 16.67 0.25
N GLU A 162 -1.04 15.97 -0.53
CA GLU A 162 -0.61 16.40 -1.87
C GLU A 162 -1.76 16.35 -2.87
N ALA A 163 -2.72 15.44 -2.70
CA ALA A 163 -3.83 15.22 -3.62
C ALA A 163 -4.86 16.38 -3.61
N ASN A 164 -5.73 16.44 -4.61
CA ASN A 164 -6.82 17.41 -4.71
C ASN A 164 -8.02 17.05 -3.82
N GLY A 165 -8.08 15.81 -3.36
CA GLY A 165 -9.03 15.30 -2.40
C GLY A 165 -8.56 13.96 -1.86
N GLY A 166 -9.09 13.56 -0.71
CA GLY A 166 -8.68 12.29 -0.14
C GLY A 166 -9.32 12.00 1.22
N CYS A 167 -9.03 10.82 1.74
CA CYS A 167 -9.48 10.40 3.05
C CYS A 167 -8.55 9.32 3.62
N LEU A 168 -8.66 9.09 4.91
CA LEU A 168 -8.14 7.91 5.57
C LEU A 168 -9.14 6.76 5.38
N PHE A 169 -8.63 5.54 5.25
CA PHE A 169 -9.44 4.32 5.17
C PHE A 169 -9.08 3.38 6.32
N ARG A 170 -10.06 3.08 7.22
CA ARG A 170 -9.86 2.20 8.38
C ARG A 170 -8.65 2.55 9.25
N ALA A 171 -8.24 3.83 9.23
CA ALA A 171 -7.06 4.25 9.97
C ALA A 171 -7.26 4.08 11.49
N PRO A 172 -6.21 3.71 12.25
CA PRO A 172 -6.24 3.66 13.70
C PRO A 172 -6.63 5.00 14.32
N GLU A 173 -7.29 4.95 15.47
CA GLU A 173 -7.79 6.14 16.19
C GLU A 173 -6.69 7.20 16.46
N ALA A 174 -5.46 6.74 16.72
CA ALA A 174 -4.31 7.63 16.94
C ALA A 174 -4.02 8.50 15.70
N ILE A 175 -4.14 7.92 14.49
CA ILE A 175 -3.93 8.66 13.22
C ILE A 175 -5.11 9.61 12.98
N GLN A 176 -6.34 9.15 13.20
CA GLN A 176 -7.53 9.98 13.06
C GLN A 176 -7.48 11.22 13.98
N LYS A 177 -7.05 11.04 15.24
CA LYS A 177 -6.87 12.15 16.18
C LYS A 177 -5.75 13.13 15.79
N ALA A 178 -4.65 12.61 15.26
CA ALA A 178 -3.53 13.43 14.80
C ALA A 178 -3.84 14.21 13.51
N CYS A 179 -4.84 13.77 12.74
CA CYS A 179 -5.18 14.29 11.40
C CYS A 179 -6.68 14.58 11.29
N GLY A 180 -7.25 15.29 12.28
CA GLY A 180 -8.68 15.60 12.33
C GLY A 180 -9.22 16.45 11.17
N ASP A 181 -8.34 17.01 10.36
CA ASP A 181 -8.64 17.69 9.11
C ASP A 181 -8.90 16.74 7.92
N ILE A 182 -8.48 15.47 8.04
CA ILE A 182 -8.66 14.44 6.99
C ILE A 182 -9.81 13.51 7.40
N PRO A 183 -10.89 13.40 6.59
CA PRO A 183 -11.98 12.49 6.91
C PRO A 183 -11.51 11.03 6.90
N CYS A 184 -12.06 10.20 7.78
CA CYS A 184 -11.82 8.77 7.81
C CYS A 184 -13.11 8.00 7.46
N VAL A 185 -12.99 6.98 6.61
CA VAL A 185 -14.07 6.07 6.23
C VAL A 185 -13.69 4.64 6.57
N PHE A 186 -14.69 3.75 6.77
CA PHE A 186 -14.46 2.44 7.38
C PHE A 186 -14.86 1.25 6.50
N ASN A 187 -15.51 1.51 5.38
CA ASN A 187 -15.90 0.48 4.41
C ASN A 187 -15.75 0.98 2.96
N PHE A 188 -15.79 0.06 2.02
CA PHE A 188 -15.60 0.40 0.61
C PHE A 188 -16.77 1.19 0.01
N GLU A 189 -17.97 1.08 0.54
CA GLU A 189 -19.12 1.88 0.10
C GLU A 189 -18.92 3.36 0.42
N GLU A 190 -18.50 3.67 1.65
CA GLU A 190 -18.16 5.04 2.06
C GLU A 190 -16.99 5.60 1.24
N LEU A 191 -15.94 4.77 1.01
CA LEU A 191 -14.80 5.18 0.20
C LEU A 191 -15.21 5.50 -1.23
N LEU A 192 -16.04 4.63 -1.85
CA LEU A 192 -16.54 4.83 -3.20
C LEU A 192 -17.42 6.09 -3.28
N GLY A 193 -18.29 6.33 -2.29
CA GLY A 193 -19.09 7.54 -2.21
C GLY A 193 -18.26 8.82 -2.12
N ARG A 194 -17.14 8.80 -1.40
CA ARG A 194 -16.18 9.92 -1.36
C ARG A 194 -15.51 10.16 -2.72
N ILE A 195 -15.13 9.08 -3.39
CA ILE A 195 -14.53 9.14 -4.72
C ILE A 195 -15.55 9.66 -5.74
N ASP A 196 -16.77 9.14 -5.74
CA ASP A 196 -17.84 9.59 -6.64
C ASP A 196 -18.12 11.09 -6.46
N ALA A 197 -18.21 11.57 -5.21
CA ALA A 197 -18.35 12.98 -4.91
C ALA A 197 -17.19 13.83 -5.44
N PHE A 198 -15.97 13.30 -5.42
CA PHE A 198 -14.80 13.97 -6.01
C PHE A 198 -14.87 13.98 -7.54
N LEU A 199 -15.30 12.88 -8.16
CA LEU A 199 -15.35 12.75 -9.62
C LEU A 199 -16.39 13.69 -10.30
N VAL A 200 -17.44 14.07 -9.58
CA VAL A 200 -18.51 14.96 -10.13
C VAL A 200 -18.33 16.44 -9.78
N ARG A 201 -17.28 16.83 -9.05
CA ARG A 201 -17.02 18.25 -8.74
C ARG A 201 -16.88 19.08 -10.02
N PRO A 202 -17.39 20.32 -10.07
CA PRO A 202 -17.03 21.25 -11.14
C PRO A 202 -15.50 21.41 -11.23
N VAL A 203 -14.99 21.54 -12.44
CA VAL A 203 -13.56 21.83 -12.71
C VAL A 203 -13.29 23.29 -12.49
#